data_c6448a2e300b405e28f0dca653436371
#
_entry.id   c6448a2e300b405e28f0dca653436371
#
_cell.length_a   1.000
_cell.length_b   1.000
_cell.length_c   1.000
_cell.angle_alpha   90.00
_cell.angle_beta   90.00
_cell.angle_gamma   90.00
#
_symmetry.space_group_name_H-M   'P 1'
#
loop_
_entity.id
_entity.type
_entity.pdbx_description
1 polymer ?
#
loop_
_entity_poly.entity_id
_entity_poly.type
_entity_poly.pdbx_seq_one_letter_code
_entity_poly.pdbx_strand_id
1 'polypeptide(L)'
;MLITIIIAVVIGIFVAVIVGIAVTQFILKSALPGFTKSSNEQVIMMAKEQLKSEKQDIKTDLDNKKEIIGEMVKRIHEELKESDQRLRNAEEKRIGSFSELNEAIKNQSKLTDQLKMTTESLSKVLSSNQMRGQWGEKVAGDLLEMNGFVRGQNYEFNKEQDTGRRPDFTIFLPNKAKINVDAKFPYQNLKKMTETNDISVKADLKKMFERDVREKIKQVTTRDYINPEDNTVDFVILFIPNEMVFSFIYESMSEVWVEAMRQKVVLAGPFTFTAILRMVSQAYENFKYQKNVQKIIGHIKMFVEEFNKYNLEFDKLGERIESLTKQYNMVGTTRTNQLMKTAEKIKLEEGAQSVNEKPLLD
;
A
#
# COMPACT_ATOMS: atom_id res chain seq x y z
N MET A 1 -15.78 8.76 8.26
CA MET A 1 -16.47 8.80 9.54
C MET A 1 -15.60 9.38 10.68
N LEU A 2 -14.36 8.93 10.89
CA LEU A 2 -13.47 9.47 11.95
C LEU A 2 -13.08 10.93 11.76
N ILE A 3 -12.79 11.34 10.53
CA ILE A 3 -12.41 12.72 10.16
C ILE A 3 -13.57 13.71 10.39
N THR A 4 -14.80 13.30 10.11
CA THR A 4 -16.00 14.13 10.34
C THR A 4 -16.27 14.34 11.84
N ILE A 5 -15.96 13.38 12.66
CA ILE A 5 -16.11 13.47 14.12
C ILE A 5 -15.04 14.41 14.70
N ILE A 6 -13.81 14.35 14.24
CA ILE A 6 -12.72 15.24 14.67
C ILE A 6 -13.00 16.69 14.29
N ILE A 7 -13.49 16.95 13.07
CA ILE A 7 -13.86 18.30 12.62
C ILE A 7 -15.03 18.83 13.45
N ALA A 8 -16.04 18.03 13.74
CA ALA A 8 -17.19 18.45 14.55
C ALA A 8 -16.77 18.78 16.01
N VAL A 9 -15.84 18.06 16.59
CA VAL A 9 -15.31 18.34 17.93
C VAL A 9 -14.49 19.64 17.96
N VAL A 10 -13.66 19.88 16.95
CA VAL A 10 -12.87 21.12 16.85
C VAL A 10 -13.77 22.33 16.66
N ILE A 11 -14.80 22.24 15.82
CA ILE A 11 -15.81 23.32 15.64
C ILE A 11 -16.60 23.53 16.92
N GLY A 12 -16.99 22.49 17.63
CA GLY A 12 -17.69 22.59 18.91
C GLY A 12 -16.87 23.30 19.99
N ILE A 13 -15.57 23.04 20.07
CA ILE A 13 -14.66 23.72 21.00
C ILE A 13 -14.51 25.22 20.63
N PHE A 14 -14.39 25.53 19.34
CA PHE A 14 -14.25 26.92 18.87
C PHE A 14 -15.50 27.76 19.15
N VAL A 15 -16.68 27.18 18.94
CA VAL A 15 -17.96 27.83 19.25
C VAL A 15 -18.14 28.01 20.77
N ALA A 16 -17.73 27.02 21.59
CA ALA A 16 -17.81 27.11 23.03
C ALA A 16 -16.89 28.22 23.61
N VAL A 17 -15.71 28.42 23.02
CA VAL A 17 -14.78 29.50 23.40
C VAL A 17 -15.33 30.87 23.04
N ILE A 18 -15.93 31.05 21.85
CA ILE A 18 -16.54 32.31 21.42
C ILE A 18 -17.75 32.67 22.29
N VAL A 19 -18.60 31.69 22.58
CA VAL A 19 -19.75 31.89 23.48
C VAL A 19 -19.28 32.20 24.89
N GLY A 20 -18.22 31.55 25.39
CA GLY A 20 -17.61 31.86 26.71
C GLY A 20 -17.09 33.30 26.81
N ILE A 21 -16.44 33.81 25.75
CA ILE A 21 -15.96 35.18 25.68
C ILE A 21 -17.14 36.21 25.61
N ALA A 22 -18.18 35.90 24.84
CA ALA A 22 -19.35 36.77 24.74
C ALA A 22 -20.13 36.85 26.07
N VAL A 23 -20.30 35.72 26.74
CA VAL A 23 -20.94 35.66 28.06
C VAL A 23 -20.14 36.39 29.13
N THR A 24 -18.80 36.24 29.14
CA THR A 24 -17.94 36.98 30.08
C THR A 24 -17.99 38.50 29.81
N GLN A 25 -18.01 38.97 28.56
CA GLN A 25 -18.16 40.39 28.27
C GLN A 25 -19.54 40.96 28.64
N PHE A 26 -20.59 40.18 28.50
CA PHE A 26 -21.94 40.54 28.88
C PHE A 26 -22.09 40.71 30.42
N ILE A 27 -21.53 39.79 31.19
CA ILE A 27 -21.52 39.80 32.68
C ILE A 27 -20.70 40.97 33.21
N LEU A 28 -19.54 41.30 32.62
CA LEU A 28 -18.74 42.46 33.06
C LEU A 28 -19.45 43.78 32.83
N LYS A 29 -20.22 43.92 31.74
CA LYS A 29 -20.93 45.13 31.38
C LYS A 29 -22.19 45.36 32.21
N SER A 30 -22.87 44.34 32.66
CA SER A 30 -24.13 44.41 33.41
C SER A 30 -23.96 44.50 34.93
N ALA A 31 -22.76 44.20 35.47
CA ALA A 31 -22.55 44.13 36.91
C ALA A 31 -21.87 45.39 37.55
N LEU A 32 -21.55 46.41 36.73
CA LEU A 32 -20.73 47.55 37.17
C LEU A 32 -21.42 48.70 37.94
N PRO A 33 -22.75 48.88 38.02
CA PRO A 33 -23.29 49.89 38.91
C PRO A 33 -23.99 49.22 40.11
N GLY A 34 -23.31 49.05 41.20
CA GLY A 34 -24.00 48.80 42.48
C GLY A 34 -23.40 47.78 43.46
N PHE A 35 -22.22 47.27 43.18
CA PHE A 35 -21.60 46.25 44.08
C PHE A 35 -20.75 46.90 45.18
N THR A 36 -21.15 46.71 46.42
CA THR A 36 -20.34 46.94 47.61
C THR A 36 -19.14 46.06 47.68
N LYS A 37 -18.09 46.46 48.40
CA LYS A 37 -16.76 45.81 48.50
C LYS A 37 -16.82 44.28 48.73
N SER A 38 -17.81 43.81 49.52
CA SER A 38 -18.02 42.40 49.85
C SER A 38 -18.52 41.53 48.65
N SER A 39 -19.34 42.09 47.81
CA SER A 39 -19.91 41.40 46.65
C SER A 39 -18.87 41.19 45.53
N ASN A 40 -17.97 42.17 45.35
CA ASN A 40 -16.89 42.10 44.35
C ASN A 40 -15.84 41.04 44.73
N GLU A 41 -15.50 40.91 46.00
CA GLU A 41 -14.53 39.89 46.45
C GLU A 41 -15.08 38.46 46.28
N GLN A 42 -16.38 38.25 46.54
CA GLN A 42 -17.03 36.95 46.29
C GLN A 42 -17.12 36.58 44.81
N VAL A 43 -17.47 37.54 43.94
CA VAL A 43 -17.54 37.31 42.50
C VAL A 43 -16.15 37.04 41.90
N ILE A 44 -15.11 37.78 42.37
CA ILE A 44 -13.73 37.53 41.94
C ILE A 44 -13.22 36.18 42.47
N MET A 45 -13.61 35.76 43.66
CA MET A 45 -13.25 34.49 44.22
C MET A 45 -13.93 33.34 43.49
N MET A 46 -15.23 33.42 43.19
CA MET A 46 -15.96 32.43 42.36
C MET A 46 -15.43 32.35 40.93
N ALA A 47 -15.20 33.48 40.26
CA ALA A 47 -14.63 33.50 38.92
C ALA A 47 -13.20 32.92 38.89
N LYS A 48 -12.40 33.12 39.91
CA LYS A 48 -11.06 32.55 40.04
C LYS A 48 -11.09 31.03 40.27
N GLU A 49 -12.05 30.56 41.04
CA GLU A 49 -12.26 29.16 41.33
C GLU A 49 -12.80 28.42 40.09
N GLN A 50 -13.75 29.01 39.36
CA GLN A 50 -14.31 28.48 38.14
C GLN A 50 -13.30 28.44 36.98
N LEU A 51 -12.51 29.51 36.78
CA LEU A 51 -11.41 29.56 35.83
C LEU A 51 -10.30 28.54 36.17
N LYS A 52 -10.05 28.29 37.46
CA LYS A 52 -9.09 27.30 37.90
C LYS A 52 -9.60 25.88 37.64
N SER A 53 -10.91 25.63 37.85
CA SER A 53 -11.56 24.35 37.52
C SER A 53 -11.55 24.11 36.04
N GLU A 54 -12.02 25.06 35.22
CA GLU A 54 -12.03 24.92 33.73
C GLU A 54 -10.62 24.74 33.16
N LYS A 55 -9.61 25.44 33.69
CA LYS A 55 -8.22 25.24 33.26
C LYS A 55 -7.71 23.82 33.61
N GLN A 56 -8.13 23.29 34.75
CA GLN A 56 -7.79 21.93 35.19
C GLN A 56 -8.48 20.90 34.30
N ASP A 57 -9.75 21.12 34.00
CA ASP A 57 -10.55 20.22 33.14
C ASP A 57 -10.03 20.20 31.69
N ILE A 58 -9.69 21.38 31.11
CA ILE A 58 -9.08 21.48 29.78
C ILE A 58 -7.70 20.80 29.77
N LYS A 59 -6.89 20.98 30.81
CA LYS A 59 -5.59 20.33 30.89
C LYS A 59 -5.70 18.82 30.98
N THR A 60 -6.65 18.31 31.77
CA THR A 60 -6.91 16.87 31.95
C THR A 60 -7.45 16.26 30.65
N ASP A 61 -8.38 16.95 29.95
CA ASP A 61 -8.92 16.51 28.66
C ASP A 61 -7.83 16.47 27.58
N LEU A 62 -6.90 17.43 27.62
CA LEU A 62 -5.76 17.45 26.68
C LEU A 62 -4.76 16.32 26.96
N ASP A 63 -4.41 16.12 28.22
CA ASP A 63 -3.48 15.05 28.60
C ASP A 63 -4.08 13.68 28.23
N ASN A 64 -5.38 13.47 28.46
CA ASN A 64 -6.11 12.27 28.03
C ASN A 64 -6.11 12.10 26.49
N LYS A 65 -6.34 13.17 25.73
CA LYS A 65 -6.29 13.11 24.24
C LYS A 65 -4.89 12.81 23.73
N LYS A 66 -3.86 13.39 24.37
CA LYS A 66 -2.46 13.12 24.03
C LYS A 66 -2.09 11.65 24.29
N GLU A 67 -2.58 11.08 25.39
CA GLU A 67 -2.41 9.67 25.74
C GLU A 67 -3.11 8.76 24.75
N ILE A 68 -4.39 9.05 24.41
CA ILE A 68 -5.17 8.28 23.41
C ILE A 68 -4.48 8.29 22.04
N ILE A 69 -3.97 9.43 21.59
CA ILE A 69 -3.25 9.53 20.32
C ILE A 69 -1.91 8.79 20.40
N GLY A 70 -1.20 8.87 21.52
CA GLY A 70 0.01 8.10 21.76
C GLY A 70 -0.22 6.59 21.67
N GLU A 71 -1.31 6.11 22.25
CA GLU A 71 -1.73 4.70 22.13
C GLU A 71 -2.12 4.32 20.71
N MET A 72 -2.85 5.20 19.98
CA MET A 72 -3.18 4.95 18.57
C MET A 72 -1.94 4.85 17.70
N VAL A 73 -0.98 5.75 17.88
CA VAL A 73 0.30 5.71 17.13
C VAL A 73 1.07 4.44 17.46
N LYS A 74 1.06 4.01 18.72
CA LYS A 74 1.69 2.76 19.14
C LYS A 74 1.01 1.54 18.52
N ARG A 75 -0.32 1.49 18.50
CA ARG A 75 -1.10 0.42 17.84
C ARG A 75 -0.82 0.37 16.33
N ILE A 76 -0.80 1.52 15.65
CA ILE A 76 -0.45 1.58 14.22
C ILE A 76 0.96 1.03 13.99
N HIS A 77 1.91 1.34 14.87
CA HIS A 77 3.28 0.82 14.76
C HIS A 77 3.34 -0.70 14.98
N GLU A 78 2.59 -1.21 15.94
CA GLU A 78 2.46 -2.65 16.23
C GLU A 78 1.78 -3.39 15.06
N GLU A 79 0.70 -2.85 14.49
CA GLU A 79 0.02 -3.40 13.31
C GLU A 79 0.92 -3.42 12.06
N LEU A 80 1.72 -2.36 11.86
CA LEU A 80 2.72 -2.32 10.78
C LEU A 80 3.78 -3.40 10.95
N LYS A 81 4.26 -3.60 12.18
CA LYS A 81 5.23 -4.66 12.50
C LYS A 81 4.64 -6.06 12.31
N GLU A 82 3.40 -6.26 12.74
CA GLU A 82 2.68 -7.52 12.53
C GLU A 82 2.40 -7.78 11.04
N SER A 83 2.07 -6.75 10.28
CA SER A 83 1.90 -6.83 8.83
C SER A 83 3.21 -7.20 8.11
N ASP A 84 4.35 -6.63 8.53
CA ASP A 84 5.68 -7.01 8.01
C ASP A 84 6.00 -8.47 8.33
N GLN A 85 5.63 -8.93 9.52
CA GLN A 85 5.83 -10.33 9.93
C GLN A 85 4.91 -11.30 9.16
N ARG A 86 3.67 -10.91 8.89
CA ARG A 86 2.75 -11.66 8.01
C ARG A 86 3.28 -11.75 6.58
N LEU A 87 3.90 -10.69 6.07
CA LEU A 87 4.57 -10.69 4.77
C LEU A 87 5.74 -11.67 4.72
N ARG A 88 6.60 -11.70 5.74
CA ARG A 88 7.72 -12.66 5.83
C ARG A 88 7.21 -14.09 5.91
N ASN A 89 6.19 -14.36 6.72
CA ASN A 89 5.57 -15.68 6.83
C ASN A 89 4.88 -16.11 5.52
N ALA A 90 4.29 -15.17 4.77
CA ALA A 90 3.73 -15.44 3.45
C ALA A 90 4.82 -15.77 2.44
N GLU A 91 5.97 -15.10 2.51
CA GLU A 91 7.13 -15.39 1.68
C GLU A 91 7.75 -16.78 2.00
N GLU A 92 7.87 -17.15 3.28
CA GLU A 92 8.31 -18.49 3.68
C GLU A 92 7.34 -19.59 3.22
N LYS A 93 6.01 -19.35 3.34
CA LYS A 93 5.00 -20.27 2.81
C LYS A 93 5.07 -20.37 1.29
N ARG A 94 5.39 -19.28 0.58
CA ARG A 94 5.60 -19.27 -0.86
C ARG A 94 6.77 -20.17 -1.26
N ILE A 95 7.88 -20.10 -0.53
CA ILE A 95 9.06 -20.95 -0.74
C ILE A 95 8.71 -22.43 -0.47
N GLY A 96 7.93 -22.69 0.58
CA GLY A 96 7.39 -24.02 0.88
C GLY A 96 6.50 -24.57 -0.23
N SER A 97 5.54 -23.75 -0.72
CA SER A 97 4.64 -24.13 -1.82
C SER A 97 5.39 -24.37 -3.13
N PHE A 98 6.50 -23.67 -3.36
CA PHE A 98 7.38 -23.92 -4.51
C PHE A 98 8.05 -25.29 -4.41
N SER A 99 8.46 -25.73 -3.21
CA SER A 99 8.99 -27.06 -2.96
C SER A 99 7.93 -28.15 -3.15
N GLU A 100 6.70 -27.94 -2.65
CA GLU A 100 5.55 -28.84 -2.85
C GLU A 100 5.15 -28.95 -4.34
N LEU A 101 5.19 -27.82 -5.08
CA LEU A 101 4.95 -27.81 -6.51
C LEU A 101 6.01 -28.61 -7.27
N ASN A 102 7.26 -28.51 -6.86
CA ASN A 102 8.37 -29.26 -7.46
C ASN A 102 8.24 -30.78 -7.17
N GLU A 103 7.72 -31.13 -6.01
CA GLU A 103 7.42 -32.52 -5.63
C GLU A 103 6.18 -33.06 -6.37
N ALA A 104 5.12 -32.24 -6.56
CA ALA A 104 3.96 -32.55 -7.37
C ALA A 104 4.34 -32.74 -8.85
N ILE A 105 5.26 -31.94 -9.39
CA ILE A 105 5.81 -32.11 -10.75
C ILE A 105 6.56 -33.45 -10.86
N LYS A 106 7.32 -33.86 -9.85
CA LYS A 106 8.01 -35.17 -9.81
C LYS A 106 7.05 -36.35 -9.73
N ASN A 107 5.94 -36.24 -9.01
CA ASN A 107 4.94 -37.31 -8.88
C ASN A 107 4.04 -37.47 -10.10
N GLN A 108 4.06 -36.52 -11.04
CA GLN A 108 3.22 -36.48 -12.23
C GLN A 108 3.70 -37.40 -13.37
N SER A 109 4.84 -38.08 -13.21
CA SER A 109 5.26 -39.15 -14.11
C SER A 109 4.18 -40.25 -14.29
N LYS A 110 3.30 -40.44 -13.29
CA LYS A 110 2.17 -41.36 -13.35
C LYS A 110 0.97 -40.88 -14.18
N LEU A 111 0.81 -39.56 -14.39
CA LEU A 111 -0.21 -39.03 -15.29
C LEU A 111 0.17 -39.19 -16.78
N THR A 112 1.40 -39.51 -17.08
CA THR A 112 1.93 -39.68 -18.44
C THR A 112 1.21 -40.81 -19.17
N ASP A 113 0.78 -41.85 -18.46
CA ASP A 113 0.05 -43.00 -19.07
C ASP A 113 -1.39 -42.64 -19.50
N GLN A 114 -2.05 -41.72 -18.82
CA GLN A 114 -3.39 -41.24 -19.23
C GLN A 114 -3.32 -40.26 -20.41
N LEU A 115 -2.23 -39.51 -20.57
CA LEU A 115 -2.02 -38.64 -21.72
C LEU A 115 -1.75 -39.40 -23.01
N LYS A 116 -1.27 -40.64 -22.93
CA LYS A 116 -1.01 -41.49 -24.10
C LYS A 116 -2.27 -41.71 -24.96
N MET A 117 -3.42 -41.89 -24.33
CA MET A 117 -4.71 -42.06 -25.02
C MET A 117 -5.19 -40.76 -25.71
N THR A 118 -4.84 -39.61 -25.16
CA THR A 118 -5.18 -38.31 -25.78
C THR A 118 -4.27 -38.00 -26.96
N THR A 119 -3.07 -38.52 -27.00
CA THR A 119 -2.05 -38.28 -28.04
C THR A 119 -2.43 -38.94 -29.38
N GLU A 120 -3.09 -40.08 -29.37
CA GLU A 120 -3.54 -40.75 -30.60
C GLU A 120 -4.66 -39.97 -31.31
N SER A 121 -5.57 -39.39 -30.58
CA SER A 121 -6.62 -38.51 -31.11
C SER A 121 -6.06 -37.19 -31.64
N LEU A 122 -5.08 -36.59 -30.95
CA LEU A 122 -4.38 -35.39 -31.40
C LEU A 122 -3.53 -35.63 -32.67
N SER A 123 -3.01 -36.81 -32.87
CA SER A 123 -2.16 -37.15 -34.03
C SER A 123 -2.84 -36.89 -35.38
N LYS A 124 -4.16 -37.09 -35.48
CA LYS A 124 -4.94 -36.78 -36.68
C LYS A 124 -5.13 -35.29 -36.93
N VAL A 125 -5.28 -34.51 -35.86
CA VAL A 125 -5.48 -33.05 -35.92
C VAL A 125 -4.17 -32.31 -36.22
N LEU A 126 -3.04 -32.82 -35.73
CA LEU A 126 -1.73 -32.19 -35.87
C LEU A 126 -0.92 -32.65 -37.09
N SER A 127 -1.60 -32.99 -38.20
CA SER A 127 -0.97 -33.53 -39.42
C SER A 127 -0.06 -32.52 -40.15
N SER A 128 -0.33 -31.20 -40.04
CA SER A 128 0.45 -30.17 -40.71
C SER A 128 1.24 -29.30 -39.70
N ASN A 129 2.36 -28.71 -40.20
CA ASN A 129 3.16 -27.77 -39.37
C ASN A 129 2.35 -26.55 -38.92
N GLN A 130 1.47 -26.04 -39.80
CA GLN A 130 0.62 -24.89 -39.52
C GLN A 130 -0.38 -25.19 -38.38
N MET A 131 -1.06 -26.34 -38.46
CA MET A 131 -2.02 -26.75 -37.42
C MET A 131 -1.34 -26.96 -36.06
N ARG A 132 -0.12 -27.52 -36.05
CA ARG A 132 0.67 -27.65 -34.82
C ARG A 132 1.03 -26.31 -34.24
N GLY A 133 1.39 -25.32 -35.05
CA GLY A 133 1.67 -23.95 -34.59
C GLY A 133 0.44 -23.33 -33.96
N GLN A 134 -0.69 -23.30 -34.68
CA GLN A 134 -1.95 -22.72 -34.16
C GLN A 134 -2.45 -23.43 -32.91
N TRP A 135 -2.28 -24.74 -32.80
CA TRP A 135 -2.65 -25.48 -31.61
C TRP A 135 -1.75 -25.09 -30.40
N GLY A 136 -0.43 -24.97 -30.62
CA GLY A 136 0.50 -24.54 -29.60
C GLY A 136 0.20 -23.14 -29.06
N GLU A 137 -0.08 -22.21 -29.95
CA GLU A 137 -0.52 -20.85 -29.60
C GLU A 137 -1.84 -20.86 -28.82
N LYS A 138 -2.80 -21.71 -29.26
CA LYS A 138 -4.07 -21.84 -28.54
C LYS A 138 -3.89 -22.37 -27.14
N VAL A 139 -3.10 -23.44 -26.94
CA VAL A 139 -2.82 -23.98 -25.59
C VAL A 139 -2.17 -22.97 -24.69
N ALA A 140 -1.20 -22.18 -25.18
CA ALA A 140 -0.59 -21.12 -24.42
C ALA A 140 -1.60 -20.02 -24.04
N GLY A 141 -2.47 -19.62 -24.96
CA GLY A 141 -3.54 -18.65 -24.72
C GLY A 141 -4.54 -19.15 -23.67
N ASP A 142 -5.02 -20.39 -23.80
CA ASP A 142 -5.94 -21.02 -22.85
C ASP A 142 -5.32 -21.07 -21.42
N LEU A 143 -4.03 -21.39 -21.31
CA LEU A 143 -3.32 -21.38 -20.03
C LEU A 143 -3.19 -19.98 -19.42
N LEU A 144 -2.95 -18.96 -20.23
CA LEU A 144 -2.95 -17.55 -19.79
C LEU A 144 -4.32 -17.17 -19.22
N GLU A 145 -5.39 -17.43 -19.96
CA GLU A 145 -6.76 -17.10 -19.53
C GLU A 145 -7.19 -17.90 -18.29
N MET A 146 -6.88 -19.18 -18.20
CA MET A 146 -7.15 -20.03 -17.03
C MET A 146 -6.42 -19.56 -15.77
N ASN A 147 -5.28 -18.91 -15.90
CA ASN A 147 -4.55 -18.29 -14.78
C ASN A 147 -4.95 -16.82 -14.53
N GLY A 148 -6.04 -16.34 -15.14
CA GLY A 148 -6.60 -15.01 -14.88
C GLY A 148 -5.89 -13.87 -15.62
N PHE A 149 -5.07 -14.18 -16.62
CA PHE A 149 -4.45 -13.16 -17.47
C PHE A 149 -5.46 -12.65 -18.49
N VAL A 150 -5.52 -11.33 -18.65
CA VAL A 150 -6.44 -10.65 -19.56
C VAL A 150 -5.65 -10.04 -20.72
N ARG A 151 -6.05 -10.37 -21.95
CA ARG A 151 -5.43 -9.81 -23.15
C ARG A 151 -5.61 -8.29 -23.21
N GLY A 152 -4.56 -7.58 -23.58
CA GLY A 152 -4.54 -6.13 -23.57
C GLY A 152 -4.22 -5.50 -22.19
N GLN A 153 -4.20 -6.29 -21.13
CA GLN A 153 -3.84 -5.83 -19.76
C GLN A 153 -2.57 -6.51 -19.24
N ASN A 154 -2.61 -7.84 -19.15
CA ASN A 154 -1.50 -8.63 -18.59
C ASN A 154 -0.67 -9.29 -19.69
N TYR A 155 -1.21 -9.48 -20.88
CA TYR A 155 -0.49 -10.02 -22.03
C TYR A 155 -1.03 -9.50 -23.36
N GLU A 156 -0.20 -9.60 -24.38
CA GLU A 156 -0.55 -9.39 -25.79
C GLU A 156 -0.27 -10.66 -26.59
N PHE A 157 -1.04 -10.86 -27.66
CA PHE A 157 -0.89 -11.98 -28.58
C PHE A 157 -0.53 -11.48 -29.96
N ASN A 158 0.54 -12.03 -30.55
CA ASN A 158 1.00 -11.75 -31.92
C ASN A 158 1.12 -10.24 -32.24
N LYS A 159 1.46 -9.42 -31.21
CA LYS A 159 1.62 -7.98 -31.38
C LYS A 159 3.04 -7.66 -31.81
N GLU A 160 3.16 -6.88 -32.87
CA GLU A 160 4.43 -6.34 -33.31
C GLU A 160 4.95 -5.35 -32.27
N GLN A 161 6.19 -5.52 -31.85
CA GLN A 161 6.88 -4.62 -30.91
C GLN A 161 7.49 -3.45 -31.69
N ASP A 162 7.86 -2.37 -31.01
CA ASP A 162 8.46 -1.16 -31.62
C ASP A 162 9.72 -1.45 -32.44
N THR A 163 10.37 -2.58 -32.17
CA THR A 163 11.57 -3.09 -32.88
C THR A 163 11.25 -3.97 -34.11
N GLY A 164 9.99 -4.06 -34.53
CA GLY A 164 9.54 -4.93 -35.63
C GLY A 164 9.48 -6.43 -35.27
N ARG A 165 9.70 -6.79 -34.03
CA ARG A 165 9.67 -8.16 -33.52
C ARG A 165 8.24 -8.56 -33.17
N ARG A 166 7.91 -9.84 -33.40
CA ARG A 166 6.57 -10.36 -33.17
C ARG A 166 6.63 -11.71 -32.44
N PRO A 167 6.79 -11.70 -31.10
CA PRO A 167 6.64 -12.91 -30.30
C PRO A 167 5.20 -13.41 -30.35
N ASP A 168 5.00 -14.73 -30.15
CA ASP A 168 3.64 -15.28 -30.11
C ASP A 168 2.85 -14.66 -28.93
N PHE A 169 3.49 -14.50 -27.77
CA PHE A 169 2.91 -13.79 -26.61
C PHE A 169 3.95 -12.89 -25.96
N THR A 170 3.47 -11.77 -25.42
CA THR A 170 4.24 -10.89 -24.53
C THR A 170 3.47 -10.74 -23.22
N ILE A 171 4.03 -11.23 -22.13
CA ILE A 171 3.46 -11.13 -20.78
C ILE A 171 4.04 -9.89 -20.13
N PHE A 172 3.20 -9.01 -19.59
CA PHE A 172 3.63 -7.83 -18.86
C PHE A 172 3.85 -8.16 -17.37
N LEU A 173 4.86 -7.58 -16.77
CA LEU A 173 5.11 -7.65 -15.33
C LEU A 173 4.62 -6.36 -14.64
N PRO A 174 4.41 -6.37 -13.32
CA PRO A 174 3.92 -5.19 -12.59
C PRO A 174 4.80 -3.94 -12.73
N ASN A 175 6.11 -4.10 -12.93
CA ASN A 175 7.09 -3.04 -13.17
C ASN A 175 7.20 -2.62 -14.65
N LYS A 176 6.23 -3.05 -15.50
CA LYS A 176 6.21 -2.87 -16.95
C LYS A 176 7.30 -3.62 -17.72
N ALA A 177 8.07 -4.47 -17.07
CA ALA A 177 8.97 -5.38 -17.79
C ALA A 177 8.13 -6.42 -18.56
N LYS A 178 8.72 -6.96 -19.62
CA LYS A 178 8.05 -7.87 -20.55
C LYS A 178 8.75 -9.23 -20.56
N ILE A 179 7.96 -10.30 -20.55
CA ILE A 179 8.44 -11.66 -20.84
C ILE A 179 7.91 -12.06 -22.19
N ASN A 180 8.79 -12.31 -23.15
CA ASN A 180 8.40 -12.83 -24.45
C ASN A 180 8.30 -14.35 -24.41
N VAL A 181 7.27 -14.89 -25.07
CA VAL A 181 6.98 -16.31 -25.16
C VAL A 181 6.81 -16.69 -26.63
N ASP A 182 7.50 -17.73 -27.03
CA ASP A 182 7.40 -18.29 -28.38
C ASP A 182 6.97 -19.76 -28.28
N ALA A 183 5.87 -20.11 -28.91
CA ALA A 183 5.31 -21.46 -28.88
C ALA A 183 5.87 -22.30 -30.01
N LYS A 184 6.53 -23.41 -29.71
CA LYS A 184 7.11 -24.29 -30.69
C LYS A 184 6.81 -25.75 -30.35
N PHE A 185 6.38 -26.50 -31.37
CA PHE A 185 6.03 -27.88 -31.19
C PHE A 185 6.90 -28.83 -32.07
N PRO A 186 8.12 -29.16 -31.63
CA PRO A 186 8.97 -30.13 -32.31
C PRO A 186 8.45 -31.56 -32.06
N TYR A 187 7.51 -32.01 -32.87
CA TYR A 187 6.81 -33.27 -32.61
C TYR A 187 7.09 -34.36 -33.64
N GLN A 188 7.46 -33.98 -34.86
CA GLN A 188 7.44 -34.90 -36.02
C GLN A 188 8.39 -36.09 -35.85
N ASN A 189 9.65 -35.87 -35.49
CA ASN A 189 10.63 -36.93 -35.31
C ASN A 189 10.40 -37.73 -34.05
N LEU A 190 9.89 -37.11 -32.99
CA LEU A 190 9.48 -37.82 -31.78
C LEU A 190 8.31 -38.77 -32.04
N LYS A 191 7.30 -38.36 -32.83
CA LYS A 191 6.20 -39.22 -33.25
C LYS A 191 6.72 -40.45 -34.01
N LYS A 192 7.54 -40.25 -35.05
CA LYS A 192 8.15 -41.36 -35.77
C LYS A 192 8.93 -42.31 -34.88
N MET A 193 9.63 -41.78 -33.90
CA MET A 193 10.39 -42.58 -32.92
C MET A 193 9.47 -43.44 -32.04
N THR A 194 8.26 -43.01 -31.72
CA THR A 194 7.28 -43.79 -30.93
C THR A 194 6.57 -44.86 -31.80
N GLU A 195 6.48 -44.64 -33.09
CA GLU A 195 5.82 -45.55 -34.05
C GLU A 195 6.73 -46.68 -34.55
N THR A 196 8.06 -46.57 -34.42
CA THR A 196 8.99 -47.62 -34.83
C THR A 196 9.40 -48.52 -33.69
N ASN A 197 9.67 -49.79 -33.95
CA ASN A 197 10.25 -50.74 -32.96
C ASN A 197 11.74 -51.00 -33.20
N ASP A 198 12.31 -50.54 -34.29
CA ASP A 198 13.71 -50.71 -34.64
C ASP A 198 14.60 -49.80 -33.80
N ILE A 199 15.50 -50.37 -33.03
CA ILE A 199 16.41 -49.69 -32.08
C ILE A 199 17.35 -48.74 -32.83
N SER A 200 17.83 -49.11 -34.01
CA SER A 200 18.74 -48.27 -34.81
C SER A 200 18.02 -47.06 -35.34
N VAL A 201 16.84 -47.24 -35.88
CA VAL A 201 15.99 -46.16 -36.38
C VAL A 201 15.55 -45.20 -35.25
N LYS A 202 15.27 -45.77 -34.05
CA LYS A 202 14.98 -44.92 -32.86
C LYS A 202 16.14 -44.01 -32.48
N ALA A 203 17.36 -44.53 -32.52
CA ALA A 203 18.55 -43.77 -32.18
C ALA A 203 18.79 -42.60 -33.15
N ASP A 204 18.58 -42.85 -34.48
CA ASP A 204 18.72 -41.79 -35.47
C ASP A 204 17.60 -40.76 -35.38
N LEU A 205 16.35 -41.18 -35.15
CA LEU A 205 15.23 -40.27 -34.92
C LEU A 205 15.40 -39.41 -33.66
N LYS A 206 16.00 -40.00 -32.61
CA LYS A 206 16.37 -39.22 -31.40
C LYS A 206 17.34 -38.10 -31.74
N LYS A 207 18.40 -38.38 -32.52
CA LYS A 207 19.37 -37.37 -32.95
C LYS A 207 18.73 -36.28 -33.80
N MET A 208 17.82 -36.67 -34.71
CA MET A 208 17.07 -35.75 -35.53
C MET A 208 16.15 -34.85 -34.70
N PHE A 209 15.46 -35.43 -33.73
CA PHE A 209 14.61 -34.67 -32.80
C PHE A 209 15.43 -33.70 -31.96
N GLU A 210 16.60 -34.11 -31.46
CA GLU A 210 17.53 -33.24 -30.72
C GLU A 210 17.97 -32.03 -31.57
N ARG A 211 18.28 -32.28 -32.84
CA ARG A 211 18.61 -31.20 -33.79
C ARG A 211 17.43 -30.26 -34.01
N ASP A 212 16.21 -30.79 -34.11
CA ASP A 212 15.00 -29.97 -34.26
C ASP A 212 14.82 -29.05 -33.03
N VAL A 213 15.03 -29.56 -31.81
CA VAL A 213 14.91 -28.76 -30.59
C VAL A 213 15.98 -27.66 -30.56
N ARG A 214 17.25 -27.99 -30.87
CA ARG A 214 18.35 -27.00 -30.94
C ARG A 214 18.05 -25.91 -31.97
N GLU A 215 17.48 -26.29 -33.12
CA GLU A 215 17.06 -25.32 -34.13
C GLU A 215 15.99 -24.37 -33.62
N LYS A 216 15.00 -24.87 -32.86
CA LYS A 216 13.97 -24.02 -32.25
C LYS A 216 14.55 -23.07 -31.22
N ILE A 217 15.47 -23.53 -30.38
CA ILE A 217 16.21 -22.67 -29.44
C ILE A 217 16.95 -21.57 -30.22
N LYS A 218 17.69 -21.94 -31.25
CA LYS A 218 18.42 -20.98 -32.10
C LYS A 218 17.49 -19.97 -32.76
N GLN A 219 16.33 -20.40 -33.26
CA GLN A 219 15.34 -19.50 -33.87
C GLN A 219 14.87 -18.42 -32.89
N VAL A 220 14.68 -18.77 -31.62
CA VAL A 220 14.21 -17.85 -30.58
C VAL A 220 15.33 -16.88 -30.18
N THR A 221 16.57 -17.36 -30.04
CA THR A 221 17.70 -16.51 -29.70
C THR A 221 18.07 -15.50 -30.79
N THR A 222 17.93 -15.90 -32.08
CA THR A 222 18.21 -15.01 -33.21
C THR A 222 17.15 -13.93 -33.44
N ARG A 223 15.95 -14.09 -32.89
CA ARG A 223 14.86 -13.12 -32.98
C ARG A 223 15.00 -11.93 -32.04
N ASP A 224 16.05 -11.90 -31.23
CA ASP A 224 16.38 -10.82 -30.31
C ASP A 224 15.20 -10.44 -29.39
N TYR A 225 14.52 -11.46 -28.88
CA TYR A 225 13.40 -11.29 -27.94
C TYR A 225 13.82 -10.83 -26.55
N ILE A 226 15.13 -10.77 -26.30
CA ILE A 226 15.72 -10.22 -25.07
C ILE A 226 16.34 -8.87 -25.44
N ASN A 227 15.66 -7.78 -25.09
CA ASN A 227 16.11 -6.43 -25.41
C ASN A 227 15.83 -5.49 -24.24
N PRO A 228 16.89 -4.96 -23.58
CA PRO A 228 16.73 -3.99 -22.51
C PRO A 228 16.00 -2.70 -22.92
N GLU A 229 16.14 -2.25 -24.17
CA GLU A 229 15.47 -1.06 -24.68
C GLU A 229 13.96 -1.22 -24.72
N ASP A 230 13.49 -2.43 -24.98
CA ASP A 230 12.06 -2.80 -24.93
C ASP A 230 11.57 -3.14 -23.51
N ASN A 231 12.44 -2.98 -22.51
CA ASN A 231 12.16 -3.35 -21.12
C ASN A 231 11.79 -4.83 -20.95
N THR A 232 12.47 -5.73 -21.70
CA THR A 232 12.29 -7.16 -21.53
C THR A 232 13.13 -7.68 -20.36
N VAL A 233 12.69 -8.79 -19.77
CA VAL A 233 13.55 -9.56 -18.87
C VAL A 233 14.72 -10.17 -19.65
N ASP A 234 15.72 -10.68 -18.96
CA ASP A 234 16.94 -11.22 -19.55
C ASP A 234 16.81 -12.69 -19.99
N PHE A 235 15.59 -13.15 -20.22
CA PHE A 235 15.29 -14.47 -20.75
C PHE A 235 14.03 -14.44 -21.63
N VAL A 236 13.87 -15.49 -22.43
CA VAL A 236 12.67 -15.74 -23.23
C VAL A 236 12.13 -17.14 -22.93
N ILE A 237 10.83 -17.31 -22.96
CA ILE A 237 10.20 -18.62 -22.77
C ILE A 237 9.96 -19.28 -24.12
N LEU A 238 10.51 -20.48 -24.30
CA LEU A 238 10.17 -21.36 -25.40
C LEU A 238 9.14 -22.38 -24.88
N PHE A 239 7.87 -22.11 -25.22
CA PHE A 239 6.75 -22.94 -24.79
C PHE A 239 6.58 -24.16 -25.67
N ILE A 240 6.56 -25.33 -25.08
CA ILE A 240 6.34 -26.64 -25.70
C ILE A 240 4.94 -27.10 -25.30
N PRO A 241 3.93 -27.08 -26.19
CA PRO A 241 2.52 -27.23 -25.82
C PRO A 241 2.11 -28.68 -25.49
N ASN A 242 3.07 -29.55 -25.22
CA ASN A 242 2.83 -30.93 -24.82
C ASN A 242 3.81 -31.35 -23.73
N GLU A 243 3.28 -31.81 -22.60
CA GLU A 243 4.08 -32.17 -21.43
C GLU A 243 4.98 -33.38 -21.68
N MET A 244 4.54 -34.38 -22.46
CA MET A 244 5.37 -35.54 -22.76
C MET A 244 6.60 -35.16 -23.61
N VAL A 245 6.42 -34.26 -24.58
CA VAL A 245 7.54 -33.75 -25.39
C VAL A 245 8.51 -32.96 -24.51
N PHE A 246 8.00 -32.14 -23.62
CA PHE A 246 8.80 -31.39 -22.68
C PHE A 246 9.58 -32.31 -21.71
N SER A 247 8.90 -33.28 -21.09
CA SER A 247 9.53 -34.24 -20.19
C SER A 247 10.61 -35.08 -20.92
N PHE A 248 10.33 -35.48 -22.16
CA PHE A 248 11.31 -36.22 -22.95
C PHE A 248 12.58 -35.39 -23.22
N ILE A 249 12.44 -34.09 -23.54
CA ILE A 249 13.59 -33.21 -23.71
C ILE A 249 14.35 -33.09 -22.39
N TYR A 250 13.66 -32.87 -21.29
CA TYR A 250 14.26 -32.70 -19.98
C TYR A 250 15.03 -33.95 -19.53
N GLU A 251 14.40 -35.12 -19.65
CA GLU A 251 14.98 -36.40 -19.16
C GLU A 251 16.08 -36.97 -20.09
N SER A 252 15.87 -36.83 -21.41
CA SER A 252 16.69 -37.51 -22.40
C SER A 252 17.72 -36.64 -23.10
N MET A 253 17.67 -35.32 -22.88
CA MET A 253 18.48 -34.33 -23.61
C MET A 253 19.01 -33.24 -22.68
N SER A 254 19.62 -33.64 -21.57
CA SER A 254 20.14 -32.72 -20.53
C SER A 254 21.14 -31.68 -21.07
N GLU A 255 21.91 -32.01 -22.10
CA GLU A 255 22.84 -31.08 -22.74
C GLU A 255 22.11 -29.94 -23.46
N VAL A 256 21.00 -30.27 -24.17
CA VAL A 256 20.15 -29.30 -24.85
C VAL A 256 19.49 -28.35 -23.84
N TRP A 257 19.08 -28.89 -22.70
CA TRP A 257 18.54 -28.10 -21.60
C TRP A 257 19.56 -27.08 -21.07
N VAL A 258 20.76 -27.53 -20.76
CA VAL A 258 21.84 -26.66 -20.27
C VAL A 258 22.22 -25.61 -21.31
N GLU A 259 22.25 -25.98 -22.57
CA GLU A 259 22.53 -25.05 -23.69
C GLU A 259 21.44 -23.98 -23.81
N ALA A 260 20.16 -24.34 -23.72
CA ALA A 260 19.05 -23.39 -23.72
C ALA A 260 19.18 -22.38 -22.59
N MET A 261 19.46 -22.84 -21.37
CA MET A 261 19.64 -21.98 -20.20
C MET A 261 20.81 -21.00 -20.37
N ARG A 262 21.94 -21.45 -20.93
CA ARG A 262 23.08 -20.58 -21.24
C ARG A 262 22.72 -19.49 -22.26
N GLN A 263 21.82 -19.81 -23.20
CA GLN A 263 21.32 -18.86 -24.19
C GLN A 263 20.13 -18.04 -23.68
N LYS A 264 19.84 -18.11 -22.38
CA LYS A 264 18.73 -17.38 -21.73
C LYS A 264 17.34 -17.78 -22.27
N VAL A 265 17.22 -19.03 -22.75
CA VAL A 265 15.96 -19.62 -23.19
C VAL A 265 15.46 -20.57 -22.10
N VAL A 266 14.31 -20.27 -21.53
CA VAL A 266 13.62 -21.11 -20.57
C VAL A 266 12.65 -22.02 -21.31
N LEU A 267 12.94 -23.32 -21.36
CA LEU A 267 12.00 -24.30 -21.91
C LEU A 267 10.86 -24.53 -20.91
N ALA A 268 9.62 -24.47 -21.36
CA ALA A 268 8.46 -24.64 -20.50
C ALA A 268 7.41 -25.54 -21.17
N GLY A 269 7.03 -26.62 -20.50
CA GLY A 269 5.82 -27.39 -20.80
C GLY A 269 4.58 -26.72 -20.16
N PRO A 270 3.38 -27.26 -20.38
CA PRO A 270 2.14 -26.70 -19.82
C PRO A 270 2.16 -26.50 -18.31
N PHE A 271 2.71 -27.44 -17.55
CA PHE A 271 2.81 -27.33 -16.10
C PHE A 271 3.82 -26.27 -15.65
N THR A 272 5.01 -26.30 -16.23
CA THR A 272 6.06 -25.30 -15.92
C THR A 272 5.59 -23.90 -16.32
N PHE A 273 4.92 -23.77 -17.45
CA PHE A 273 4.35 -22.49 -17.88
C PHE A 273 3.28 -22.00 -16.92
N THR A 274 2.35 -22.88 -16.49
CA THR A 274 1.36 -22.55 -15.45
C THR A 274 2.01 -22.11 -14.16
N ALA A 275 3.09 -22.76 -13.72
CA ALA A 275 3.83 -22.37 -12.53
C ALA A 275 4.43 -20.95 -12.67
N ILE A 276 5.04 -20.66 -13.83
CA ILE A 276 5.56 -19.31 -14.12
C ILE A 276 4.43 -18.28 -14.10
N LEU A 277 3.28 -18.58 -14.74
CA LEU A 277 2.13 -17.67 -14.74
C LEU A 277 1.60 -17.38 -13.34
N ARG A 278 1.53 -18.39 -12.47
CA ARG A 278 1.15 -18.20 -11.05
C ARG A 278 2.15 -17.33 -10.29
N MET A 279 3.45 -17.51 -10.54
CA MET A 279 4.48 -16.64 -9.96
C MET A 279 4.33 -15.19 -10.42
N VAL A 280 4.04 -14.96 -11.70
CA VAL A 280 3.77 -13.63 -12.24
C VAL A 280 2.51 -13.03 -11.61
N SER A 281 1.42 -13.79 -11.49
CA SER A 281 0.20 -13.34 -10.81
C SER A 281 0.48 -12.95 -9.36
N GLN A 282 1.26 -13.74 -8.63
CA GLN A 282 1.66 -13.40 -7.26
C GLN A 282 2.51 -12.13 -7.21
N ALA A 283 3.38 -11.89 -8.20
CA ALA A 283 4.13 -10.65 -8.31
C ALA A 283 3.21 -9.44 -8.51
N TYR A 284 2.12 -9.56 -9.28
CA TYR A 284 1.10 -8.51 -9.41
C TYR A 284 0.44 -8.17 -8.08
N GLU A 285 0.02 -9.16 -7.32
CA GLU A 285 -0.61 -8.96 -6.01
C GLU A 285 0.37 -8.31 -5.02
N ASN A 286 1.62 -8.77 -4.98
CA ASN A 286 2.65 -8.18 -4.12
C ASN A 286 2.95 -6.72 -4.49
N PHE A 287 3.04 -6.41 -5.77
CA PHE A 287 3.28 -5.04 -6.24
C PHE A 287 2.13 -4.09 -5.89
N LYS A 288 0.89 -4.54 -6.09
CA LYS A 288 -0.32 -3.81 -5.70
C LYS A 288 -0.34 -3.53 -4.19
N TYR A 289 0.02 -4.53 -3.39
CA TYR A 289 0.12 -4.40 -1.95
C TYR A 289 1.19 -3.39 -1.54
N GLN A 290 2.42 -3.50 -2.08
CA GLN A 290 3.51 -2.54 -1.80
C GLN A 290 3.12 -1.11 -2.13
N LYS A 291 2.47 -0.88 -3.27
CA LYS A 291 1.99 0.44 -3.67
C LYS A 291 0.97 1.02 -2.68
N ASN A 292 0.08 0.20 -2.15
CA ASN A 292 -0.89 0.60 -1.14
C ASN A 292 -0.21 0.93 0.20
N VAL A 293 0.74 0.11 0.64
CA VAL A 293 1.53 0.36 1.86
C VAL A 293 2.30 1.68 1.75
N GLN A 294 2.94 1.97 0.62
CA GLN A 294 3.63 3.25 0.41
C GLN A 294 2.69 4.46 0.50
N LYS A 295 1.47 4.36 -0.01
CA LYS A 295 0.46 5.41 0.14
C LYS A 295 0.06 5.61 1.60
N ILE A 296 -0.18 4.52 2.34
CA ILE A 296 -0.51 4.57 3.76
C ILE A 296 0.61 5.23 4.56
N ILE A 297 1.87 4.85 4.32
CA ILE A 297 3.04 5.48 4.96
C ILE A 297 3.10 6.98 4.65
N GLY A 298 2.81 7.38 3.41
CA GLY A 298 2.71 8.79 3.02
C GLY A 298 1.65 9.55 3.82
N HIS A 299 0.47 8.99 3.98
CA HIS A 299 -0.61 9.57 4.79
C HIS A 299 -0.27 9.66 6.28
N ILE A 300 0.39 8.63 6.82
CA ILE A 300 0.87 8.66 8.21
C ILE A 300 1.90 9.77 8.42
N LYS A 301 2.85 9.96 7.51
CA LYS A 301 3.83 11.07 7.60
C LYS A 301 3.14 12.44 7.61
N MET A 302 2.22 12.67 6.69
CA MET A 302 1.44 13.93 6.65
C MET A 302 0.64 14.14 7.93
N PHE A 303 0.03 13.09 8.47
CA PHE A 303 -0.69 13.16 9.74
C PHE A 303 0.23 13.57 10.90
N VAL A 304 1.41 12.96 11.02
CA VAL A 304 2.39 13.27 12.08
C VAL A 304 2.88 14.72 11.95
N GLU A 305 3.14 15.21 10.76
CA GLU A 305 3.54 16.61 10.53
C GLU A 305 2.44 17.59 10.96
N GLU A 306 1.19 17.32 10.58
CA GLU A 306 0.05 18.17 10.93
C GLU A 306 -0.25 18.11 12.43
N PHE A 307 -0.10 16.95 13.04
CA PHE A 307 -0.23 16.78 14.48
C PHE A 307 0.82 17.56 15.27
N ASN A 308 2.06 17.58 14.78
CA ASN A 308 3.11 18.40 15.40
C ASN A 308 2.81 19.90 15.31
N LYS A 309 2.30 20.38 14.18
CA LYS A 309 1.84 21.77 14.03
C LYS A 309 0.69 22.09 15.00
N TYR A 310 -0.28 21.17 15.08
CA TYR A 310 -1.39 21.30 16.03
C TYR A 310 -0.89 21.46 17.48
N ASN A 311 0.05 20.61 17.91
CA ASN A 311 0.62 20.70 19.25
C ASN A 311 1.31 22.04 19.50
N LEU A 312 2.11 22.54 18.54
CA LEU A 312 2.78 23.84 18.64
C LEU A 312 1.79 25.01 18.78
N GLU A 313 0.70 25.00 18.01
CA GLU A 313 -0.33 26.04 18.12
C GLU A 313 -1.10 25.92 19.45
N PHE A 314 -1.29 24.71 19.92
CA PHE A 314 -1.95 24.47 21.21
C PHE A 314 -1.11 24.95 22.40
N ASP A 315 0.21 24.73 22.37
CA ASP A 315 1.14 25.22 23.39
C ASP A 315 1.10 26.76 23.43
N LYS A 316 1.09 27.44 22.28
CA LYS A 316 0.93 28.90 22.20
C LYS A 316 -0.39 29.40 22.80
N LEU A 317 -1.49 28.65 22.61
CA LEU A 317 -2.75 28.95 23.27
C LEU A 317 -2.66 28.86 24.78
N GLY A 318 -1.95 27.85 25.30
CA GLY A 318 -1.67 27.69 26.71
C GLY A 318 -0.92 28.93 27.31
N GLU A 319 0.13 29.36 26.63
CA GLU A 319 0.89 30.56 27.02
C GLU A 319 0.03 31.85 27.04
N ARG A 320 -0.84 32.02 26.03
CA ARG A 320 -1.76 33.15 25.94
C ARG A 320 -2.79 33.15 27.05
N ILE A 321 -3.35 31.99 27.40
CA ILE A 321 -4.27 31.82 28.52
C ILE A 321 -3.59 32.16 29.84
N GLU A 322 -2.34 31.73 30.05
CA GLU A 322 -1.57 32.05 31.24
C GLU A 322 -1.29 33.57 31.34
N SER A 323 -0.91 34.20 30.23
CA SER A 323 -0.70 35.66 30.17
C SER A 323 -1.98 36.43 30.46
N LEU A 324 -3.11 36.02 29.86
CA LEU A 324 -4.43 36.60 30.16
C LEU A 324 -4.83 36.45 31.62
N THR A 325 -4.56 35.31 32.22
CA THR A 325 -4.82 35.04 33.63
C THR A 325 -4.00 35.98 34.53
N LYS A 326 -2.73 36.21 34.20
CA LYS A 326 -1.86 37.17 34.92
C LYS A 326 -2.38 38.59 34.81
N GLN A 327 -2.78 39.04 33.60
CA GLN A 327 -3.34 40.37 33.39
C GLN A 327 -4.68 40.56 34.11
N TYR A 328 -5.56 39.56 34.05
CA TYR A 328 -6.83 39.56 34.77
C TYR A 328 -6.63 39.72 36.27
N ASN A 329 -5.71 38.96 36.87
CA ASN A 329 -5.36 39.07 38.29
C ASN A 329 -4.79 40.45 38.66
N MET A 330 -3.96 41.03 37.79
CA MET A 330 -3.39 42.36 38.00
C MET A 330 -4.49 43.46 38.02
N VAL A 331 -5.41 43.42 37.09
CA VAL A 331 -6.55 44.35 37.01
C VAL A 331 -7.46 44.15 38.24
N GLY A 332 -7.86 42.89 38.50
CA GLY A 332 -8.77 42.55 39.60
C GLY A 332 -8.25 42.83 40.99
N THR A 333 -6.91 42.83 41.21
CA THR A 333 -6.32 43.10 42.52
C THR A 333 -5.69 44.49 42.62
N THR A 334 -4.64 44.73 41.85
CA THR A 334 -3.82 45.95 41.97
C THR A 334 -4.54 47.20 41.49
N ARG A 335 -5.16 47.14 40.27
CA ARG A 335 -5.83 48.30 39.70
C ARG A 335 -7.13 48.64 40.42
N THR A 336 -7.92 47.64 40.80
CA THR A 336 -9.15 47.82 41.57
C THR A 336 -8.86 48.43 42.94
N ASN A 337 -7.81 47.95 43.64
CA ASN A 337 -7.40 48.51 44.94
C ASN A 337 -6.90 49.96 44.80
N GLN A 338 -6.20 50.33 43.71
CA GLN A 338 -5.79 51.69 43.46
C GLN A 338 -6.98 52.60 43.19
N LEU A 339 -7.95 52.14 42.37
CA LEU A 339 -9.19 52.89 42.13
C LEU A 339 -9.99 53.12 43.39
N MET A 340 -10.09 52.09 44.26
CA MET A 340 -10.78 52.23 45.56
C MET A 340 -10.11 53.26 46.50
N LYS A 341 -8.77 53.21 46.56
CA LYS A 341 -8.03 54.20 47.34
C LYS A 341 -8.21 55.64 46.84
N THR A 342 -8.29 55.78 45.50
CA THR A 342 -8.58 57.10 44.87
C THR A 342 -10.01 57.56 45.13
N ALA A 343 -11.00 56.68 45.04
CA ALA A 343 -12.40 56.96 45.35
C ALA A 343 -12.59 57.30 46.85
N GLU A 344 -11.88 56.64 47.78
CA GLU A 344 -11.88 56.97 49.18
C GLU A 344 -11.30 58.40 49.42
N LYS A 345 -10.20 58.79 48.79
CA LYS A 345 -9.64 60.14 48.85
C LYS A 345 -10.64 61.20 48.36
N ILE A 346 -11.30 60.96 47.24
CA ILE A 346 -12.33 61.87 46.71
C ILE A 346 -13.46 62.07 47.76
N LYS A 347 -13.96 60.97 48.35
CA LYS A 347 -15.00 61.07 49.39
C LYS A 347 -14.55 61.82 50.62
N LEU A 348 -13.29 61.67 51.03
CA LEU A 348 -12.73 62.42 52.16
C LEU A 348 -12.61 63.93 51.85
N GLU A 349 -12.25 64.31 50.64
CA GLU A 349 -12.16 65.67 50.20
C GLU A 349 -13.56 66.32 50.08
N GLU A 350 -14.58 65.59 49.51
CA GLU A 350 -15.97 66.05 49.54
C GLU A 350 -16.54 66.21 50.92
N GLY A 351 -16.24 65.28 51.84
CA GLY A 351 -16.64 65.40 53.25
C GLY A 351 -15.96 66.58 54.00
N ALA A 352 -14.71 66.92 53.63
CA ALA A 352 -14.02 68.04 54.19
C ALA A 352 -14.55 69.42 53.69
N GLN A 353 -15.05 69.48 52.45
CA GLN A 353 -15.67 70.69 51.93
C GLN A 353 -17.03 70.98 52.61
N SER A 354 -17.83 69.95 52.90
CA SER A 354 -19.15 70.10 53.56
C SER A 354 -19.08 70.53 55.05
N VAL A 355 -17.92 70.42 55.69
CA VAL A 355 -17.74 70.86 57.08
C VAL A 355 -17.30 72.33 57.19
N ASN A 356 -16.91 72.96 56.07
CA ASN A 356 -16.43 74.35 56.06
C ASN A 356 -17.50 75.39 55.68
N GLU A 357 -18.73 75.01 55.42
CA GLU A 357 -19.85 75.93 55.31
C GLU A 357 -20.53 76.10 56.72
N LYS A 358 -19.94 76.93 57.51
CA LYS A 358 -20.65 77.49 58.66
C LYS A 358 -21.70 78.48 58.15
N PRO A 359 -22.93 78.37 58.63
CA PRO A 359 -23.91 79.41 58.34
C PRO A 359 -23.51 80.67 59.07
N LEU A 360 -23.40 81.75 58.33
CA LEU A 360 -23.46 83.08 58.86
C LEU A 360 -24.91 83.28 59.32
N LEU A 361 -25.03 83.37 60.67
CA LEU A 361 -26.22 83.86 61.28
C LEU A 361 -25.96 85.34 61.65
N ASP A 362 -26.76 86.23 61.19
CA ASP A 362 -27.19 87.38 61.92
C ASP A 362 -28.34 87.06 62.82
#